data_640f8dd90ec3d21a5dbba5fd120a153f
#
_entry.id   640f8dd90ec3d21a5dbba5fd120a153f
#
_cell.length_a   1.000
_cell.length_b   1.000
_cell.length_c   1.000
_cell.angle_alpha   90.00
_cell.angle_beta   90.00
_cell.angle_gamma   90.00
#
_symmetry.space_group_name_H-M   'P 1'
#
loop_
_entity.id
_entity.type
_entity.pdbx_description
1 polymer ?
#
loop_
_entity_poly.entity_id
_entity_poly.type
_entity_poly.pdbx_seq_one_letter_code
_entity_poly.pdbx_strand_id
1 'polypeptide(L)'
;MPHHCHQPPAGYFWQGNADNARLRVICRFGISHGVFLILTKKGGDETMKKADYLSTLFVGIDIGSKINVVSALNFSQEFLIRMVPVKNAKGGAELIEQLICDALGKDPELKRIIVALESTGYYSFHTANYLSTSEKLLPFGIKVYCLNPKSVKNYKESYVDLPKNDGIDSFVIADFARCGRITIKPWKGAQYLALQRLTRHRLHITECIAREKVYMLNNIFLKFSEFAFLQKDEHPFSNKYGATAEAILTEFTTTEEIVNSSVEDLVDMITARSRGRIANPLNTAELLQKAARDSYRLDKCMYEPLTTSIASTYNCIRPFEKEHKALDAAIEEAVKGLNPTEYQILLSVPGIGKVYGAGILAEIGSIKYYRNHNSLAKYSGIYWNQNQSGDFDGENTWMSKAGNRYLRYYLIEAAGSVIQHCPEYASYYEKKYTEVLKHQHKRALALTSRKLIRMLFGLLDKSQLYSAGNE
;
A
#
# COMPACT_ATOMS: atom_id res chain seq x y z
N MET A 1 21.70 -14.26 -55.92
CA MET A 1 22.70 -14.29 -54.86
C MET A 1 21.95 -14.37 -53.53
N PRO A 2 22.09 -15.47 -52.80
CA PRO A 2 21.33 -15.65 -51.54
C PRO A 2 22.14 -15.14 -50.37
N HIS A 3 21.48 -14.40 -49.45
CA HIS A 3 22.06 -13.96 -48.19
C HIS A 3 22.04 -15.10 -47.17
N HIS A 4 23.21 -15.41 -46.65
CA HIS A 4 23.45 -16.37 -45.59
C HIS A 4 22.86 -15.87 -44.26
N CYS A 5 21.96 -16.63 -43.67
CA CYS A 5 21.60 -16.53 -42.26
C CYS A 5 22.66 -17.29 -41.42
N HIS A 6 23.41 -16.58 -40.61
CA HIS A 6 24.25 -17.18 -39.58
C HIS A 6 23.38 -17.60 -38.37
N GLN A 7 23.38 -18.89 -38.11
CA GLN A 7 22.96 -19.46 -36.83
C GLN A 7 24.10 -19.36 -35.82
N PRO A 8 23.86 -18.94 -34.59
CA PRO A 8 24.85 -19.08 -33.51
C PRO A 8 24.85 -20.51 -32.95
N PRO A 9 26.00 -21.02 -32.50
CA PRO A 9 26.15 -22.41 -32.04
C PRO A 9 25.50 -22.64 -30.67
N ALA A 10 24.92 -23.82 -30.53
CA ALA A 10 24.41 -24.31 -29.24
C ALA A 10 25.61 -24.78 -28.39
N GLY A 11 25.88 -24.04 -27.32
CA GLY A 11 26.86 -24.43 -26.30
C GLY A 11 26.14 -24.88 -25.02
N TYR A 12 26.31 -26.14 -24.65
CA TYR A 12 25.93 -26.65 -23.33
C TYR A 12 27.14 -26.59 -22.42
N PHE A 13 27.04 -25.89 -21.28
CA PHE A 13 27.98 -26.03 -20.20
C PHE A 13 27.35 -26.72 -19.02
N TRP A 14 27.91 -27.83 -18.64
CA TRP A 14 27.62 -28.58 -17.43
C TRP A 14 28.67 -28.23 -16.38
N GLN A 15 28.29 -27.65 -15.25
CA GLN A 15 29.14 -27.62 -14.06
C GLN A 15 28.31 -28.17 -12.90
N GLY A 16 28.65 -29.40 -12.53
CA GLY A 16 28.08 -30.06 -11.38
C GLY A 16 28.97 -29.84 -10.16
N ASN A 17 28.34 -29.41 -9.05
CA ASN A 17 28.85 -29.63 -7.70
C ASN A 17 27.76 -30.31 -6.90
N ALA A 18 28.10 -31.38 -6.20
CA ALA A 18 27.21 -32.46 -5.79
C ALA A 18 26.22 -32.17 -4.66
N ASP A 19 26.11 -30.94 -4.12
CA ASP A 19 25.28 -30.67 -2.95
C ASP A 19 24.20 -29.59 -3.13
N ASN A 20 23.94 -29.12 -4.34
CA ASN A 20 22.86 -28.18 -4.60
C ASN A 20 22.30 -28.33 -6.02
N ALA A 21 21.45 -29.31 -6.24
CA ALA A 21 20.77 -29.47 -7.52
C ALA A 21 19.77 -28.33 -7.78
N ARG A 22 20.22 -27.28 -8.46
CA ARG A 22 19.35 -26.28 -9.10
C ARG A 22 19.11 -26.71 -10.55
N LEU A 23 17.93 -27.21 -10.82
CA LEU A 23 17.48 -27.34 -12.21
C LEU A 23 17.04 -25.97 -12.73
N ARG A 24 17.83 -25.38 -13.63
CA ARG A 24 17.40 -24.25 -14.47
C ARG A 24 16.84 -24.81 -15.77
N VAL A 25 15.59 -24.57 -16.04
CA VAL A 25 14.99 -24.87 -17.33
C VAL A 25 14.74 -23.57 -18.07
N ILE A 26 15.34 -23.43 -19.23
CA ILE A 26 15.24 -22.24 -20.10
C ILE A 26 14.13 -22.50 -21.12
N CYS A 27 13.11 -21.67 -21.15
CA CYS A 27 12.07 -21.72 -22.18
C CYS A 27 12.61 -21.21 -23.52
N ARG A 28 12.49 -22.02 -24.57
CA ARG A 28 12.63 -21.59 -25.95
C ARG A 28 11.25 -21.52 -26.57
N PHE A 29 10.84 -20.35 -27.04
CA PHE A 29 9.63 -20.21 -27.84
C PHE A 29 9.88 -20.80 -29.24
N GLY A 30 9.22 -21.91 -29.51
CA GLY A 30 9.08 -22.48 -30.83
C GLY A 30 7.72 -23.14 -30.89
N ILE A 31 7.00 -22.95 -31.96
CA ILE A 31 5.64 -23.47 -32.21
C ILE A 31 5.71 -25.00 -32.22
N SER A 32 5.65 -25.61 -31.08
CA SER A 32 5.14 -26.97 -30.82
C SER A 32 5.47 -27.39 -29.38
N HIS A 33 4.43 -27.55 -28.58
CA HIS A 33 4.29 -28.40 -27.40
C HIS A 33 5.53 -28.60 -26.49
N GLY A 34 5.92 -27.58 -25.72
CA GLY A 34 6.89 -27.76 -24.67
C GLY A 34 6.58 -26.89 -23.45
N VAL A 35 6.08 -27.49 -22.41
CA VAL A 35 5.83 -26.83 -21.12
C VAL A 35 7.03 -26.97 -20.22
N PHE A 36 7.53 -25.87 -19.66
CA PHE A 36 8.67 -25.85 -18.75
C PHE A 36 8.25 -25.42 -17.34
N LEU A 37 8.57 -26.24 -16.37
CA LEU A 37 8.34 -25.97 -14.95
C LEU A 37 9.64 -25.55 -14.27
N ILE A 38 9.64 -24.37 -13.63
CA ILE A 38 10.72 -23.97 -12.74
C ILE A 38 10.38 -24.41 -11.32
N LEU A 39 11.06 -25.42 -10.83
CA LEU A 39 10.97 -25.86 -9.45
C LEU A 39 12.08 -25.20 -8.64
N THR A 40 11.76 -24.23 -7.79
CA THR A 40 12.69 -23.69 -6.79
C THR A 40 12.37 -24.26 -5.43
N LYS A 41 13.29 -24.98 -4.84
CA LYS A 41 13.19 -25.48 -3.46
C LYS A 41 13.77 -24.45 -2.49
N LYS A 42 12.96 -23.92 -1.58
CA LYS A 42 13.09 -23.73 -0.13
C LYS A 42 12.28 -22.53 0.35
N GLY A 43 11.42 -22.80 1.30
CA GLY A 43 10.61 -21.86 2.09
C GLY A 43 9.16 -22.34 2.15
N GLY A 44 8.74 -22.85 3.27
CA GLY A 44 7.49 -23.45 3.70
C GLY A 44 6.18 -23.04 3.03
N ASP A 45 6.04 -23.31 1.77
CA ASP A 45 4.77 -23.34 1.05
C ASP A 45 4.77 -24.67 0.28
N GLU A 46 3.68 -25.38 0.31
CA GLU A 46 3.53 -26.58 -0.53
C GLU A 46 3.72 -26.17 -1.99
N THR A 47 4.95 -26.27 -2.47
CA THR A 47 5.21 -26.17 -3.91
C THR A 47 4.41 -27.30 -4.56
N MET A 48 3.43 -26.94 -5.38
CA MET A 48 2.63 -27.91 -6.14
C MET A 48 3.59 -28.88 -6.84
N LYS A 49 3.43 -30.18 -6.59
CA LYS A 49 4.19 -31.21 -7.27
C LYS A 49 3.78 -31.23 -8.74
N LYS A 50 4.62 -31.75 -9.64
CA LYS A 50 4.31 -31.84 -11.08
C LYS A 50 2.97 -32.55 -11.33
N ALA A 51 2.66 -33.60 -10.56
CA ALA A 51 1.37 -34.29 -10.61
C ALA A 51 0.18 -33.40 -10.22
N ASP A 52 0.38 -32.44 -9.32
CA ASP A 52 -0.67 -31.51 -8.88
C ASP A 52 -1.09 -30.54 -9.98
N TYR A 53 -0.16 -30.09 -10.83
CA TYR A 53 -0.48 -29.24 -11.98
C TYR A 53 -1.31 -29.96 -13.05
N LEU A 54 -0.99 -31.22 -13.32
CA LEU A 54 -1.71 -32.04 -14.30
C LEU A 54 -3.17 -32.25 -13.92
N SER A 55 -3.46 -32.35 -12.62
CA SER A 55 -4.81 -32.54 -12.07
C SER A 55 -5.49 -31.23 -11.62
N THR A 56 -5.08 -30.10 -12.15
CA THR A 56 -5.61 -28.78 -11.74
C THR A 56 -6.44 -28.14 -12.85
N LEU A 57 -7.64 -27.68 -12.47
CA LEU A 57 -8.45 -26.77 -13.27
C LEU A 57 -7.99 -25.32 -13.03
N PHE A 58 -7.61 -24.62 -14.10
CA PHE A 58 -7.18 -23.24 -14.06
C PHE A 58 -8.30 -22.33 -14.57
N VAL A 59 -8.91 -21.58 -13.65
CA VAL A 59 -10.03 -20.68 -13.96
C VAL A 59 -9.52 -19.26 -14.00
N GLY A 60 -9.74 -18.56 -15.09
CA GLY A 60 -9.46 -17.14 -15.27
C GLY A 60 -10.75 -16.34 -15.33
N ILE A 61 -10.83 -15.29 -14.55
CA ILE A 61 -12.00 -14.42 -14.51
C ILE A 61 -11.54 -12.98 -14.77
N ASP A 62 -11.97 -12.44 -15.89
CA ASP A 62 -11.89 -11.01 -16.15
C ASP A 62 -13.04 -10.31 -15.45
N ILE A 63 -12.70 -9.33 -14.59
CA ILE A 63 -13.65 -8.68 -13.68
C ILE A 63 -14.07 -7.33 -14.22
N GLY A 64 -15.32 -7.25 -14.62
CA GLY A 64 -15.99 -5.99 -14.95
C GLY A 64 -16.89 -5.48 -13.84
N SER A 65 -17.30 -4.22 -13.91
CA SER A 65 -18.22 -3.62 -12.94
C SER A 65 -19.62 -4.26 -12.95
N LYS A 66 -20.08 -4.70 -14.12
CA LYS A 66 -21.43 -5.30 -14.31
C LYS A 66 -21.37 -6.75 -14.79
N ILE A 67 -20.38 -7.08 -15.60
CA ILE A 67 -20.24 -8.39 -16.21
C ILE A 67 -18.80 -8.86 -16.01
N ASN A 68 -18.64 -10.09 -15.57
CA ASN A 68 -17.39 -10.82 -15.54
C ASN A 68 -17.36 -11.79 -16.72
N VAL A 69 -16.17 -12.12 -17.22
CA VAL A 69 -16.02 -13.17 -18.24
C VAL A 69 -15.16 -14.28 -17.68
N VAL A 70 -15.59 -15.53 -17.87
CA VAL A 70 -14.96 -16.71 -17.25
C VAL A 70 -14.43 -17.64 -18.34
N SER A 71 -13.16 -18.03 -18.21
CA SER A 71 -12.55 -19.13 -18.97
C SER A 71 -11.92 -20.13 -18.01
N ALA A 72 -11.95 -21.41 -18.37
CA ALA A 72 -11.21 -22.42 -17.63
C ALA A 72 -10.48 -23.39 -18.54
N LEU A 73 -9.26 -23.72 -18.16
CA LEU A 73 -8.34 -24.57 -18.90
C LEU A 73 -7.86 -25.72 -18.02
N ASN A 74 -7.61 -26.89 -18.63
CA ASN A 74 -6.75 -27.89 -18.05
C ASN A 74 -5.26 -27.57 -18.27
N PHE A 75 -4.37 -28.41 -17.80
CA PHE A 75 -2.94 -28.23 -17.98
C PHE A 75 -2.50 -28.24 -19.46
N SER A 76 -3.17 -29.04 -20.31
CA SER A 76 -2.92 -29.12 -21.76
C SER A 76 -3.46 -27.95 -22.55
N GLN A 77 -4.00 -26.92 -21.88
CA GLN A 77 -4.59 -25.72 -22.48
C GLN A 77 -5.93 -25.98 -23.22
N GLU A 78 -6.58 -27.07 -22.95
CA GLU A 78 -7.92 -27.35 -23.48
C GLU A 78 -8.96 -26.55 -22.68
N PHE A 79 -9.92 -25.94 -23.40
CA PHE A 79 -11.01 -25.20 -22.79
C PHE A 79 -12.07 -26.12 -22.20
N LEU A 80 -12.28 -26.05 -20.90
CA LEU A 80 -13.42 -26.67 -20.22
C LEU A 80 -14.56 -25.68 -19.99
N ILE A 81 -14.21 -24.38 -19.86
CA ILE A 81 -15.14 -23.24 -19.91
C ILE A 81 -14.57 -22.23 -20.90
N ARG A 82 -15.37 -21.83 -21.91
CA ARG A 82 -14.90 -20.94 -22.96
C ARG A 82 -15.61 -19.59 -22.92
N MET A 83 -14.96 -18.56 -22.37
CA MET A 83 -15.32 -17.16 -22.46
C MET A 83 -16.80 -16.86 -22.12
N VAL A 84 -17.29 -17.41 -21.00
CA VAL A 84 -18.71 -17.28 -20.61
C VAL A 84 -18.92 -15.96 -19.86
N PRO A 85 -19.76 -15.04 -20.39
CA PRO A 85 -20.12 -13.82 -19.69
C PRO A 85 -21.12 -14.12 -18.57
N VAL A 86 -20.87 -13.57 -17.37
CA VAL A 86 -21.74 -13.69 -16.19
C VAL A 86 -21.92 -12.34 -15.50
N LYS A 87 -23.05 -12.09 -14.89
CA LYS A 87 -23.27 -10.85 -14.13
C LYS A 87 -22.35 -10.79 -12.92
N ASN A 88 -21.78 -9.63 -12.61
CA ASN A 88 -21.04 -9.42 -11.37
C ASN A 88 -22.03 -9.19 -10.21
N ALA A 89 -22.71 -10.26 -9.82
CA ALA A 89 -23.72 -10.33 -8.77
C ALA A 89 -23.74 -11.73 -8.15
N LYS A 90 -24.50 -11.94 -7.05
CA LYS A 90 -24.60 -13.22 -6.36
C LYS A 90 -24.95 -14.37 -7.33
N GLY A 91 -26.01 -14.24 -8.12
CA GLY A 91 -26.39 -15.27 -9.10
C GLY A 91 -25.33 -15.53 -10.18
N GLY A 92 -24.50 -14.54 -10.52
CA GLY A 92 -23.36 -14.77 -11.40
C GLY A 92 -22.22 -15.54 -10.73
N ALA A 93 -21.96 -15.32 -9.44
CA ALA A 93 -21.00 -16.10 -8.67
C ALA A 93 -21.47 -17.57 -8.51
N GLU A 94 -22.77 -17.78 -8.28
CA GLU A 94 -23.39 -19.10 -8.26
C GLU A 94 -23.28 -19.82 -9.61
N LEU A 95 -23.45 -19.08 -10.71
CA LEU A 95 -23.25 -19.62 -12.07
C LEU A 95 -21.79 -20.00 -12.31
N ILE A 96 -20.83 -19.18 -11.86
CA ILE A 96 -19.41 -19.52 -11.96
C ILE A 96 -19.10 -20.80 -11.17
N GLU A 97 -19.61 -20.92 -9.94
CA GLU A 97 -19.49 -22.14 -9.13
C GLU A 97 -20.03 -23.36 -9.90
N GLN A 98 -21.24 -23.24 -10.49
CA GLN A 98 -21.84 -24.34 -11.27
C GLN A 98 -21.00 -24.71 -12.49
N LEU A 99 -20.53 -23.74 -13.26
CA LEU A 99 -19.66 -23.96 -14.42
C LEU A 99 -18.37 -24.68 -14.04
N ILE A 100 -17.78 -24.36 -12.88
CA ILE A 100 -16.60 -25.04 -12.35
C ILE A 100 -16.94 -26.48 -11.96
N CYS A 101 -18.05 -26.72 -11.27
CA CYS A 101 -18.51 -28.06 -10.92
C CYS A 101 -18.77 -28.93 -12.16
N ASP A 102 -19.42 -28.37 -13.19
CA ASP A 102 -19.68 -29.05 -14.46
C ASP A 102 -18.37 -29.41 -15.19
N ALA A 103 -17.39 -28.50 -15.17
CA ALA A 103 -16.07 -28.74 -15.75
C ALA A 103 -15.32 -29.88 -15.04
N LEU A 104 -15.37 -29.93 -13.71
CA LEU A 104 -14.80 -31.01 -12.89
C LEU A 104 -15.53 -32.36 -13.15
N GLY A 105 -16.84 -32.32 -13.36
CA GLY A 105 -17.64 -33.52 -13.67
C GLY A 105 -17.30 -34.10 -15.05
N LYS A 106 -16.85 -33.29 -16.02
CA LYS A 106 -16.42 -33.72 -17.37
C LYS A 106 -15.04 -34.37 -17.38
N ASP A 107 -14.17 -34.01 -16.42
CA ASP A 107 -12.81 -34.56 -16.33
C ASP A 107 -12.50 -35.00 -14.90
N PRO A 108 -12.74 -36.30 -14.60
CA PRO A 108 -12.53 -36.88 -13.26
C PRO A 108 -11.07 -36.86 -12.79
N GLU A 109 -10.10 -36.59 -13.65
CA GLU A 109 -8.69 -36.49 -13.27
C GLU A 109 -8.40 -35.15 -12.58
N LEU A 110 -9.27 -34.16 -12.75
CA LEU A 110 -9.15 -32.86 -12.10
C LEU A 110 -9.54 -32.94 -10.63
N LYS A 111 -8.59 -32.68 -9.76
CA LYS A 111 -8.75 -32.78 -8.30
C LYS A 111 -8.46 -31.48 -7.56
N ARG A 112 -8.05 -30.45 -8.26
CA ARG A 112 -7.66 -29.15 -7.70
C ARG A 112 -8.21 -28.01 -8.54
N ILE A 113 -8.42 -26.87 -7.89
CA ILE A 113 -8.89 -25.65 -8.55
C ILE A 113 -7.97 -24.48 -8.22
N ILE A 114 -7.50 -23.81 -9.23
CA ILE A 114 -6.87 -22.50 -9.12
C ILE A 114 -7.76 -21.48 -9.85
N VAL A 115 -8.28 -20.51 -9.11
CA VAL A 115 -9.00 -19.37 -9.67
C VAL A 115 -8.10 -18.17 -9.63
N ALA A 116 -7.86 -17.57 -10.78
CA ALA A 116 -7.19 -16.29 -10.91
C ALA A 116 -8.18 -15.25 -11.43
N LEU A 117 -8.20 -14.07 -10.83
CA LEU A 117 -9.04 -12.97 -11.28
C LEU A 117 -8.25 -11.66 -11.24
N GLU A 118 -8.53 -10.79 -12.21
CA GLU A 118 -7.90 -9.48 -12.23
C GLU A 118 -8.49 -8.59 -11.15
N SER A 119 -7.61 -7.96 -10.34
CA SER A 119 -8.02 -7.09 -9.24
C SER A 119 -8.32 -5.67 -9.73
N THR A 120 -9.43 -5.52 -10.45
CA THR A 120 -9.91 -4.23 -10.92
C THR A 120 -10.75 -3.53 -9.83
N GLY A 121 -10.09 -2.67 -9.06
CA GLY A 121 -10.72 -1.97 -7.93
C GLY A 121 -11.29 -2.95 -6.89
N TYR A 122 -12.57 -2.76 -6.54
CA TYR A 122 -13.27 -3.60 -5.56
C TYR A 122 -14.25 -4.60 -6.18
N TYR A 123 -14.39 -4.57 -7.48
CA TYR A 123 -15.36 -5.40 -8.18
C TYR A 123 -15.07 -6.89 -8.08
N SER A 124 -13.80 -7.27 -7.91
CA SER A 124 -13.36 -8.65 -7.71
C SER A 124 -13.68 -9.24 -6.33
N PHE A 125 -13.97 -8.37 -5.35
CA PHE A 125 -14.06 -8.75 -3.94
C PHE A 125 -15.13 -9.81 -3.67
N HIS A 126 -16.36 -9.57 -4.12
CA HIS A 126 -17.48 -10.46 -3.84
C HIS A 126 -17.31 -11.83 -4.50
N THR A 127 -16.88 -11.84 -5.77
CA THR A 127 -16.62 -13.09 -6.51
C THR A 127 -15.48 -13.89 -5.86
N ALA A 128 -14.37 -13.23 -5.49
CA ALA A 128 -13.26 -13.89 -4.83
C ALA A 128 -13.65 -14.48 -3.48
N ASN A 129 -14.40 -13.72 -2.66
CA ASN A 129 -14.86 -14.18 -1.35
C ASN A 129 -15.83 -15.35 -1.49
N TYR A 130 -16.82 -15.26 -2.38
CA TYR A 130 -17.80 -16.31 -2.63
C TYR A 130 -17.12 -17.62 -3.04
N LEU A 131 -16.27 -17.58 -4.06
CA LEU A 131 -15.60 -18.79 -4.54
C LEU A 131 -14.64 -19.40 -3.52
N SER A 132 -13.93 -18.56 -2.75
CA SER A 132 -13.00 -19.05 -1.73
C SER A 132 -13.67 -19.72 -0.53
N THR A 133 -14.97 -19.46 -0.30
CA THR A 133 -15.75 -20.00 0.81
C THR A 133 -16.81 -21.01 0.36
N SER A 134 -16.86 -21.33 -0.95
CA SER A 134 -17.83 -22.28 -1.51
C SER A 134 -17.64 -23.69 -0.96
N GLU A 135 -18.64 -24.22 -0.27
CA GLU A 135 -18.63 -25.57 0.28
C GLU A 135 -18.48 -26.65 -0.81
N LYS A 136 -18.98 -26.39 -2.04
CA LYS A 136 -18.87 -27.31 -3.16
C LYS A 136 -17.45 -27.38 -3.73
N LEU A 137 -16.70 -26.27 -3.67
CA LEU A 137 -15.36 -26.17 -4.25
C LEU A 137 -14.24 -26.46 -3.24
N LEU A 138 -14.51 -26.33 -1.94
CA LEU A 138 -13.54 -26.62 -0.87
C LEU A 138 -12.92 -28.03 -0.94
N PRO A 139 -13.67 -29.13 -1.26
CA PRO A 139 -13.10 -30.47 -1.36
C PRO A 139 -11.99 -30.59 -2.42
N PHE A 140 -12.01 -29.73 -3.44
CA PHE A 140 -10.99 -29.66 -4.50
C PHE A 140 -9.82 -28.73 -4.15
N GLY A 141 -9.68 -28.30 -2.90
CA GLY A 141 -8.58 -27.46 -2.44
C GLY A 141 -8.47 -26.14 -3.21
N ILE A 142 -9.61 -25.49 -3.47
CA ILE A 142 -9.66 -24.24 -4.22
C ILE A 142 -8.72 -23.17 -3.66
N LYS A 143 -7.97 -22.54 -4.56
CA LYS A 143 -7.14 -21.37 -4.23
C LYS A 143 -7.53 -20.19 -5.16
N VAL A 144 -7.95 -19.09 -4.58
CA VAL A 144 -8.37 -17.90 -5.32
C VAL A 144 -7.29 -16.83 -5.24
N TYR A 145 -6.89 -16.27 -6.38
CA TYR A 145 -5.82 -15.27 -6.49
C TYR A 145 -6.32 -13.99 -7.18
N CYS A 146 -6.16 -12.86 -6.52
CA CYS A 146 -6.46 -11.54 -7.07
C CYS A 146 -5.20 -10.94 -7.70
N LEU A 147 -5.05 -11.07 -9.01
CA LEU A 147 -3.85 -10.67 -9.75
C LEU A 147 -3.77 -9.15 -9.92
N ASN A 148 -2.55 -8.63 -9.95
CA ASN A 148 -2.32 -7.23 -10.30
C ASN A 148 -2.55 -7.02 -11.81
N PRO A 149 -3.39 -6.06 -12.24
CA PRO A 149 -3.65 -5.75 -13.65
C PRO A 149 -2.40 -5.55 -14.49
N LYS A 150 -1.37 -4.90 -13.93
CA LYS A 150 -0.10 -4.70 -14.62
C LYS A 150 0.61 -6.02 -14.94
N SER A 151 0.52 -7.02 -14.04
CA SER A 151 1.15 -8.33 -14.28
C SER A 151 0.44 -9.11 -15.38
N VAL A 152 -0.90 -9.04 -15.42
CA VAL A 152 -1.73 -9.64 -16.46
C VAL A 152 -1.46 -8.96 -17.81
N LYS A 153 -1.46 -7.62 -17.84
CA LYS A 153 -1.14 -6.84 -19.04
C LYS A 153 0.24 -7.21 -19.61
N ASN A 154 1.28 -7.21 -18.79
CA ASN A 154 2.64 -7.57 -19.26
C ASN A 154 2.72 -9.02 -19.77
N TYR A 155 1.91 -9.91 -19.21
CA TYR A 155 1.84 -11.29 -19.70
C TYR A 155 1.07 -11.37 -21.04
N LYS A 156 0.00 -10.62 -21.18
CA LYS A 156 -0.75 -10.50 -22.43
C LYS A 156 0.13 -10.00 -23.57
N GLU A 157 1.02 -9.03 -23.29
CA GLU A 157 1.99 -8.50 -24.25
C GLU A 157 3.02 -9.55 -24.75
N SER A 158 3.14 -10.71 -24.10
CA SER A 158 4.00 -11.82 -24.57
C SER A 158 3.34 -12.65 -25.68
N TYR A 159 2.06 -12.48 -25.93
CA TYR A 159 1.36 -13.09 -27.07
C TYR A 159 1.43 -12.19 -28.29
N VAL A 160 1.63 -12.78 -29.44
CA VAL A 160 1.63 -12.06 -30.74
C VAL A 160 0.17 -11.93 -31.20
N ASP A 161 -0.25 -10.71 -31.54
CA ASP A 161 -1.52 -10.39 -32.22
C ASP A 161 -2.82 -10.88 -31.55
N LEU A 162 -2.88 -10.89 -30.21
CA LEU A 162 -4.15 -11.17 -29.53
C LEU A 162 -5.13 -10.00 -29.68
N PRO A 163 -6.36 -10.24 -30.14
CA PRO A 163 -7.40 -9.22 -30.16
C PRO A 163 -7.72 -8.72 -28.74
N LYS A 164 -8.15 -7.47 -28.66
CA LYS A 164 -8.56 -6.88 -27.38
C LYS A 164 -10.07 -7.11 -27.18
N ASN A 165 -10.41 -8.10 -26.38
CA ASN A 165 -11.76 -8.32 -25.87
C ASN A 165 -11.70 -9.04 -24.51
N ASP A 166 -12.78 -8.93 -23.74
CA ASP A 166 -12.88 -9.46 -22.37
C ASP A 166 -12.79 -11.00 -22.32
N GLY A 167 -13.21 -11.68 -23.40
CA GLY A 167 -13.06 -13.13 -23.54
C GLY A 167 -11.59 -13.55 -23.58
N ILE A 168 -10.78 -12.86 -24.37
CA ILE A 168 -9.34 -13.06 -24.45
C ILE A 168 -8.67 -12.75 -23.11
N ASP A 169 -9.13 -11.71 -22.42
CA ASP A 169 -8.55 -11.35 -21.12
C ASP A 169 -8.80 -12.44 -20.06
N SER A 170 -9.99 -13.05 -20.02
CA SER A 170 -10.26 -14.19 -19.13
C SER A 170 -9.41 -15.42 -19.46
N PHE A 171 -9.16 -15.70 -20.76
CA PHE A 171 -8.24 -16.75 -21.17
C PHE A 171 -6.81 -16.48 -20.74
N VAL A 172 -6.29 -15.27 -20.96
CA VAL A 172 -4.93 -14.87 -20.57
C VAL A 172 -4.72 -14.99 -19.06
N ILE A 173 -5.76 -14.65 -18.27
CA ILE A 173 -5.73 -14.81 -16.80
C ILE A 173 -5.65 -16.29 -16.41
N ALA A 174 -6.43 -17.17 -17.05
CA ALA A 174 -6.39 -18.61 -16.83
C ALA A 174 -5.01 -19.19 -17.19
N ASP A 175 -4.47 -18.80 -18.33
CA ASP A 175 -3.19 -19.26 -18.82
C ASP A 175 -2.00 -18.73 -17.98
N PHE A 176 -2.10 -17.50 -17.46
CA PHE A 176 -1.16 -16.96 -16.48
C PHE A 176 -1.05 -17.85 -15.24
N ALA A 177 -2.20 -18.34 -14.75
CA ALA A 177 -2.26 -19.27 -13.62
C ALA A 177 -1.68 -20.63 -13.99
N ARG A 178 -2.05 -21.19 -15.15
CA ARG A 178 -1.58 -22.46 -15.70
C ARG A 178 -0.07 -22.49 -15.86
N CYS A 179 0.53 -21.43 -16.38
CA CYS A 179 1.98 -21.29 -16.54
C CYS A 179 2.75 -21.06 -15.23
N GLY A 180 2.10 -21.12 -14.06
CA GLY A 180 2.74 -20.95 -12.75
C GLY A 180 3.32 -19.56 -12.52
N ARG A 181 2.79 -18.53 -13.19
CA ARG A 181 3.26 -17.14 -13.07
C ARG A 181 2.74 -16.42 -11.83
N ILE A 182 1.83 -17.04 -11.07
CA ILE A 182 1.28 -16.47 -9.84
C ILE A 182 2.38 -16.42 -8.77
N THR A 183 2.78 -15.22 -8.41
CA THR A 183 3.79 -14.95 -7.37
C THR A 183 3.19 -14.37 -6.09
N ILE A 184 1.88 -14.11 -6.10
CA ILE A 184 1.11 -13.62 -4.96
C ILE A 184 0.47 -14.78 -4.21
N LYS A 185 -0.05 -14.47 -3.04
CA LYS A 185 -0.74 -15.47 -2.19
C LYS A 185 -2.23 -15.49 -2.45
N PRO A 186 -2.89 -16.63 -2.12
CA PRO A 186 -4.32 -16.73 -2.25
C PRO A 186 -5.05 -15.69 -1.40
N TRP A 187 -6.33 -15.53 -1.66
CA TRP A 187 -7.25 -14.67 -0.94
C TRP A 187 -7.13 -14.81 0.58
N LYS A 188 -6.98 -13.68 1.29
CA LYS A 188 -6.64 -13.64 2.72
C LYS A 188 -7.83 -13.86 3.67
N GLY A 189 -9.05 -13.92 3.15
CA GLY A 189 -10.27 -13.97 3.94
C GLY A 189 -10.84 -12.61 4.36
N ALA A 190 -12.09 -12.62 4.84
CA ALA A 190 -12.87 -11.41 5.09
C ALA A 190 -12.32 -10.55 6.23
N GLN A 191 -11.75 -11.15 7.27
CA GLN A 191 -11.26 -10.42 8.46
C GLN A 191 -10.09 -9.49 8.16
N TYR A 192 -9.08 -9.96 7.43
CA TYR A 192 -7.96 -9.11 6.99
C TYR A 192 -8.42 -7.97 6.10
N LEU A 193 -9.43 -8.22 5.28
CA LEU A 193 -10.00 -7.21 4.40
C LEU A 193 -10.80 -6.16 5.17
N ALA A 194 -11.55 -6.58 6.21
CA ALA A 194 -12.23 -5.64 7.09
C ALA A 194 -11.22 -4.68 7.73
N LEU A 195 -10.14 -5.20 8.32
CA LEU A 195 -9.08 -4.36 8.88
C LEU A 195 -8.43 -3.48 7.81
N GLN A 196 -8.16 -4.02 6.63
CA GLN A 196 -7.60 -3.27 5.51
C GLN A 196 -8.52 -2.14 5.04
N ARG A 197 -9.85 -2.32 5.09
CA ARG A 197 -10.82 -1.26 4.80
C ARG A 197 -10.72 -0.11 5.78
N LEU A 198 -10.70 -0.41 7.06
CA LEU A 198 -10.59 0.59 8.12
C LEU A 198 -9.27 1.36 8.04
N THR A 199 -8.14 0.65 7.93
CA THR A 199 -6.82 1.28 7.86
C THR A 199 -6.65 2.15 6.61
N ARG A 200 -7.15 1.71 5.45
CA ARG A 200 -7.12 2.49 4.21
C ARG A 200 -8.05 3.69 4.25
N HIS A 201 -9.23 3.55 4.86
CA HIS A 201 -10.14 4.68 5.05
C HIS A 201 -9.54 5.71 6.00
N ARG A 202 -8.91 5.25 7.10
CA ARG A 202 -8.17 6.14 7.99
C ARG A 202 -7.10 6.96 7.25
N LEU A 203 -6.32 6.32 6.38
CA LEU A 203 -5.34 7.05 5.55
C LEU A 203 -6.03 8.08 4.64
N HIS A 204 -7.16 7.73 4.02
CA HIS A 204 -7.94 8.68 3.23
C HIS A 204 -8.35 9.92 4.05
N ILE A 205 -8.87 9.73 5.26
CA ILE A 205 -9.21 10.84 6.16
C ILE A 205 -7.97 11.66 6.53
N THR A 206 -6.82 11.01 6.81
CA THR A 206 -5.55 11.69 7.06
C THR A 206 -5.13 12.57 5.87
N GLU A 207 -5.24 12.05 4.64
CA GLU A 207 -4.96 12.79 3.40
C GLU A 207 -5.93 13.97 3.19
N CYS A 208 -7.21 13.84 3.58
CA CYS A 208 -8.19 14.92 3.55
C CYS A 208 -7.79 16.04 4.53
N ILE A 209 -7.52 15.70 5.79
CA ILE A 209 -7.08 16.67 6.80
C ILE A 209 -5.83 17.42 6.32
N ALA A 210 -4.85 16.72 5.77
CA ALA A 210 -3.62 17.33 5.28
C ALA A 210 -3.89 18.31 4.13
N ARG A 211 -4.78 17.97 3.19
CA ARG A 211 -5.16 18.87 2.07
C ARG A 211 -5.88 20.11 2.57
N GLU A 212 -6.83 19.96 3.48
CA GLU A 212 -7.55 21.10 4.06
C GLU A 212 -6.59 22.01 4.83
N LYS A 213 -5.65 21.47 5.61
CA LYS A 213 -4.64 22.25 6.33
C LYS A 213 -3.72 23.03 5.38
N VAL A 214 -3.33 22.45 4.24
CA VAL A 214 -2.52 23.16 3.22
C VAL A 214 -3.34 24.28 2.57
N TYR A 215 -4.58 24.01 2.19
CA TYR A 215 -5.49 25.02 1.62
C TYR A 215 -5.71 26.17 2.58
N MET A 216 -5.98 25.87 3.85
CA MET A 216 -6.14 26.85 4.92
C MET A 216 -4.89 27.71 5.12
N LEU A 217 -3.69 27.10 5.10
CA LEU A 217 -2.45 27.83 5.27
C LEU A 217 -2.24 28.89 4.19
N ASN A 218 -2.65 28.61 2.95
CA ASN A 218 -2.61 29.59 1.86
C ASN A 218 -3.54 30.78 2.14
N ASN A 219 -4.76 30.54 2.64
CA ASN A 219 -5.70 31.59 3.00
C ASN A 219 -5.22 32.40 4.24
N ILE A 220 -4.61 31.70 5.21
CA ILE A 220 -3.97 32.38 6.35
C ILE A 220 -2.83 33.27 5.88
N PHE A 221 -1.98 32.80 4.95
CA PHE A 221 -0.90 33.63 4.40
C PHE A 221 -1.41 34.91 3.73
N LEU A 222 -2.47 34.78 2.95
CA LEU A 222 -3.06 35.96 2.32
C LEU A 222 -3.62 36.96 3.36
N LYS A 223 -4.33 36.46 4.36
CA LYS A 223 -4.95 37.30 5.41
C LYS A 223 -3.94 37.81 6.42
N PHE A 224 -2.98 36.96 6.84
CA PHE A 224 -2.08 37.21 7.96
C PHE A 224 -0.73 36.53 7.67
N SER A 225 0.11 37.20 6.84
CA SER A 225 1.30 36.57 6.23
C SER A 225 2.31 36.08 7.26
N GLU A 226 2.64 36.88 8.26
CA GLU A 226 3.62 36.48 9.28
C GLU A 226 3.12 35.32 10.12
N PHE A 227 1.84 35.31 10.50
CA PHE A 227 1.25 34.19 11.25
C PHE A 227 1.38 32.85 10.51
N ALA A 228 1.36 32.85 9.18
CA ALA A 228 1.50 31.64 8.39
C ALA A 228 2.90 31.02 8.49
N PHE A 229 3.96 31.84 8.55
CA PHE A 229 5.36 31.41 8.37
C PHE A 229 6.24 31.47 9.61
N LEU A 230 5.80 32.07 10.72
CA LEU A 230 6.58 32.09 11.95
C LEU A 230 7.06 30.68 12.34
N GLN A 231 8.32 30.60 12.74
CA GLN A 231 8.91 29.37 13.25
C GLN A 231 8.22 28.94 14.55
N LYS A 232 8.35 27.66 14.91
CA LYS A 232 7.65 27.10 16.06
C LYS A 232 7.89 27.88 17.36
N ASP A 233 9.12 28.35 17.55
CA ASP A 233 9.55 29.02 18.79
C ASP A 233 9.10 30.50 18.85
N GLU A 234 8.80 31.09 17.70
CA GLU A 234 8.33 32.49 17.55
C GLU A 234 6.81 32.56 17.30
N HIS A 235 6.17 31.41 17.09
CA HIS A 235 4.75 31.36 16.79
C HIS A 235 3.92 31.53 18.06
N PRO A 236 2.91 32.46 18.05
CA PRO A 236 2.08 32.73 19.24
C PRO A 236 1.32 31.49 19.71
N PHE A 237 1.06 30.50 18.83
CA PHE A 237 0.36 29.27 19.16
C PHE A 237 1.13 28.03 18.73
N SER A 238 1.25 27.05 19.60
CA SER A 238 1.86 25.75 19.30
C SER A 238 1.12 24.97 18.20
N ASN A 239 -0.15 25.27 18.00
CA ASN A 239 -1.00 24.68 16.95
C ASN A 239 -1.76 25.75 16.20
N LYS A 240 -1.36 26.05 14.97
CA LYS A 240 -2.02 27.00 14.05
C LYS A 240 -3.46 26.63 13.71
N TYR A 241 -3.85 25.38 13.91
CA TYR A 241 -5.18 24.84 13.62
C TYR A 241 -6.01 24.59 14.89
N GLY A 242 -5.55 25.07 16.04
CA GLY A 242 -6.23 24.95 17.33
C GLY A 242 -7.33 25.99 17.52
N ALA A 243 -8.19 25.77 18.52
CA ALA A 243 -9.36 26.63 18.78
C ALA A 243 -8.99 28.11 19.08
N THR A 244 -7.87 28.37 19.76
CA THR A 244 -7.42 29.74 20.02
C THR A 244 -6.94 30.44 18.76
N ALA A 245 -6.19 29.75 17.91
CA ALA A 245 -5.77 30.29 16.60
C ALA A 245 -6.98 30.54 15.68
N GLU A 246 -7.96 29.63 15.70
CA GLU A 246 -9.22 29.83 14.97
C GLU A 246 -9.94 31.09 15.41
N ALA A 247 -10.10 31.30 16.73
CA ALA A 247 -10.77 32.49 17.25
C ALA A 247 -10.07 33.76 16.74
N ILE A 248 -8.75 33.84 16.82
CA ILE A 248 -7.97 34.98 16.29
C ILE A 248 -8.20 35.17 14.78
N LEU A 249 -8.15 34.07 14.01
CA LEU A 249 -8.26 34.14 12.56
C LEU A 249 -9.70 34.39 12.05
N THR A 250 -10.71 34.20 12.87
CA THR A 250 -12.12 34.35 12.48
C THR A 250 -12.84 35.52 13.17
N GLU A 251 -12.45 35.90 14.39
CA GLU A 251 -13.07 37.00 15.13
C GLU A 251 -12.48 38.37 14.73
N PHE A 252 -11.17 38.44 14.43
CA PHE A 252 -10.59 39.62 13.81
C PHE A 252 -10.72 39.56 12.28
N THR A 253 -11.37 40.58 11.71
CA THR A 253 -11.53 40.67 10.25
C THR A 253 -10.24 41.03 9.60
N THR A 254 -9.52 42.00 10.14
CA THR A 254 -8.25 42.53 9.60
C THR A 254 -7.09 42.38 10.60
N THR A 255 -5.86 42.47 10.11
CA THR A 255 -4.66 42.54 10.96
C THR A 255 -4.54 43.86 11.70
N GLU A 256 -5.12 44.95 11.15
CA GLU A 256 -5.20 46.26 11.83
C GLU A 256 -6.00 46.19 13.12
N GLU A 257 -7.08 45.43 13.16
CA GLU A 257 -7.87 45.25 14.36
C GLU A 257 -7.03 44.67 15.49
N ILE A 258 -6.18 43.67 15.20
CA ILE A 258 -5.26 43.07 16.16
C ILE A 258 -4.22 44.10 16.64
N VAL A 259 -3.65 44.94 15.71
CA VAL A 259 -2.68 45.94 16.06
C VAL A 259 -3.26 47.05 16.94
N ASN A 260 -4.51 47.40 16.71
CA ASN A 260 -5.22 48.49 17.43
C ASN A 260 -5.90 48.01 18.74
N SER A 261 -5.98 46.70 18.96
CA SER A 261 -6.50 46.15 20.22
C SER A 261 -5.52 46.40 21.38
N SER A 262 -6.03 46.65 22.58
CA SER A 262 -5.15 46.71 23.77
C SER A 262 -4.52 45.33 24.02
N VAL A 263 -3.36 45.33 24.66
CA VAL A 263 -2.70 44.04 25.04
C VAL A 263 -3.57 43.28 26.04
N GLU A 264 -4.23 44.01 26.93
CA GLU A 264 -5.15 43.47 27.94
C GLU A 264 -6.33 42.75 27.28
N ASP A 265 -6.99 43.36 26.29
CA ASP A 265 -8.12 42.73 25.58
C ASP A 265 -7.68 41.44 24.86
N LEU A 266 -6.49 41.45 24.24
CA LEU A 266 -5.91 40.26 23.60
C LEU A 266 -5.59 39.15 24.61
N VAL A 267 -5.04 39.51 25.78
CA VAL A 267 -4.75 38.56 26.88
C VAL A 267 -6.03 37.93 27.38
N ASP A 268 -7.09 38.72 27.60
CA ASP A 268 -8.38 38.24 28.05
C ASP A 268 -9.02 37.30 27.04
N MET A 269 -9.00 37.68 25.77
CA MET A 269 -9.48 36.84 24.67
C MET A 269 -8.70 35.52 24.57
N ILE A 270 -7.37 35.57 24.56
CA ILE A 270 -6.49 34.39 24.49
C ILE A 270 -6.74 33.47 25.69
N THR A 271 -6.86 34.03 26.89
CA THR A 271 -7.12 33.27 28.11
C THR A 271 -8.48 32.57 28.04
N ALA A 272 -9.51 33.28 27.64
CA ALA A 272 -10.87 32.74 27.48
C ALA A 272 -10.91 31.63 26.42
N ARG A 273 -10.35 31.86 25.22
CA ARG A 273 -10.39 30.90 24.11
C ARG A 273 -9.48 29.69 24.33
N SER A 274 -8.36 29.85 25.04
CA SER A 274 -7.48 28.75 25.43
C SER A 274 -7.98 27.96 26.64
N ARG A 275 -8.98 28.48 27.35
CA ARG A 275 -9.43 27.93 28.65
C ARG A 275 -8.28 27.82 29.64
N GLY A 276 -7.44 28.84 29.70
CA GLY A 276 -6.27 28.92 30.59
C GLY A 276 -5.13 27.94 30.28
N ARG A 277 -5.11 27.31 29.11
CA ARG A 277 -4.05 26.33 28.73
C ARG A 277 -2.77 26.98 28.21
N ILE A 278 -2.78 28.26 27.87
CA ILE A 278 -1.60 29.00 27.47
C ILE A 278 -0.92 29.53 28.71
N ALA A 279 0.31 29.11 28.96
CA ALA A 279 1.03 29.43 30.18
C ALA A 279 1.39 30.92 30.32
N ASN A 280 1.66 31.59 29.19
CA ASN A 280 1.98 33.01 29.16
C ASN A 280 1.13 33.74 28.11
N PRO A 281 -0.12 34.13 28.43
CA PRO A 281 -0.99 34.83 27.50
C PRO A 281 -0.46 36.22 27.09
N LEU A 282 0.26 36.91 27.98
CA LEU A 282 0.86 38.22 27.71
C LEU A 282 1.90 38.13 26.57
N ASN A 283 2.87 37.25 26.70
CA ASN A 283 3.86 37.05 25.65
C ASN A 283 3.22 36.60 24.32
N THR A 284 2.15 35.79 24.40
CA THR A 284 1.39 35.36 23.22
C THR A 284 0.70 36.54 22.53
N ALA A 285 0.13 37.48 23.31
CA ALA A 285 -0.52 38.70 22.79
C ALA A 285 0.52 39.63 22.12
N GLU A 286 1.67 39.82 22.77
CA GLU A 286 2.75 40.63 22.22
C GLU A 286 3.32 40.08 20.91
N LEU A 287 3.55 38.75 20.84
CA LEU A 287 3.96 38.06 19.62
C LEU A 287 2.91 38.17 18.50
N LEU A 288 1.63 38.07 18.87
CA LEU A 288 0.52 38.20 17.93
C LEU A 288 0.44 39.62 17.35
N GLN A 289 0.56 40.63 18.18
CA GLN A 289 0.60 42.06 17.74
C GLN A 289 1.82 42.34 16.86
N LYS A 290 3.00 41.80 17.24
CA LYS A 290 4.22 41.95 16.43
C LYS A 290 4.00 41.34 15.05
N ALA A 291 3.52 40.07 14.99
CA ALA A 291 3.21 39.41 13.72
C ALA A 291 2.19 40.20 12.90
N ALA A 292 1.17 40.81 13.56
CA ALA A 292 0.18 41.60 12.89
C ALA A 292 0.78 42.91 12.32
N ARG A 293 1.68 43.56 13.03
CA ARG A 293 2.39 44.77 12.52
C ARG A 293 3.25 44.44 11.31
N ASP A 294 3.96 43.35 11.33
CA ASP A 294 4.93 42.96 10.31
C ASP A 294 4.28 42.31 9.07
N SER A 295 2.99 42.00 9.13
CA SER A 295 2.24 41.40 8.02
C SER A 295 1.89 42.38 6.92
N TYR A 296 1.81 41.88 5.67
CA TYR A 296 1.27 42.62 4.55
C TYR A 296 -0.17 43.07 4.77
N ARG A 297 -0.54 44.17 4.17
CA ARG A 297 -1.92 44.68 4.14
C ARG A 297 -2.56 44.37 2.79
N LEU A 298 -3.80 43.90 2.84
CA LEU A 298 -4.61 43.67 1.65
C LEU A 298 -5.66 44.75 1.46
N ASP A 299 -6.23 44.79 0.27
CA ASP A 299 -7.43 45.56 0.02
C ASP A 299 -8.56 45.05 0.93
N LYS A 300 -9.36 46.00 1.47
CA LYS A 300 -10.41 45.68 2.48
C LYS A 300 -11.42 44.64 1.99
N CYS A 301 -11.73 44.64 0.69
CA CYS A 301 -12.68 43.66 0.11
C CYS A 301 -12.22 42.20 0.16
N MET A 302 -10.91 41.97 0.40
CA MET A 302 -10.36 40.59 0.47
C MET A 302 -10.52 39.92 1.83
N TYR A 303 -10.59 40.70 2.90
CA TYR A 303 -10.52 40.14 4.26
C TYR A 303 -11.73 39.27 4.62
N GLU A 304 -12.95 39.73 4.31
CA GLU A 304 -14.18 39.02 4.65
C GLU A 304 -14.30 37.67 3.92
N PRO A 305 -14.07 37.56 2.60
CA PRO A 305 -14.01 36.30 1.88
C PRO A 305 -12.95 35.34 2.43
N LEU A 306 -11.75 35.81 2.82
CA LEU A 306 -10.71 35.02 3.41
C LEU A 306 -11.10 34.49 4.79
N THR A 307 -11.70 35.34 5.63
CA THR A 307 -12.20 34.96 6.95
C THR A 307 -13.27 33.87 6.84
N THR A 308 -14.23 34.04 5.92
CA THR A 308 -15.25 33.02 5.62
C THR A 308 -14.63 31.70 5.14
N SER A 309 -13.67 31.77 4.25
CA SER A 309 -12.98 30.57 3.73
C SER A 309 -12.20 29.84 4.82
N ILE A 310 -11.49 30.58 5.69
CA ILE A 310 -10.78 30.03 6.84
C ILE A 310 -11.75 29.35 7.81
N ALA A 311 -12.85 30.02 8.19
CA ALA A 311 -13.87 29.46 9.06
C ALA A 311 -14.50 28.20 8.49
N SER A 312 -14.83 28.20 7.18
CA SER A 312 -15.35 27.02 6.47
C SER A 312 -14.36 25.86 6.52
N THR A 313 -13.07 26.11 6.33
CA THR A 313 -12.04 25.06 6.37
C THR A 313 -11.90 24.45 7.77
N TYR A 314 -11.99 25.24 8.85
CA TYR A 314 -12.04 24.72 10.21
C TYR A 314 -13.24 23.77 10.41
N ASN A 315 -14.41 24.18 9.88
CA ASN A 315 -15.62 23.34 9.93
C ASN A 315 -15.49 22.03 9.15
N CYS A 316 -14.62 21.95 8.14
CA CYS A 316 -14.28 20.71 7.44
C CYS A 316 -13.28 19.85 8.23
N ILE A 317 -12.24 20.46 8.80
CA ILE A 317 -11.17 19.74 9.52
C ILE A 317 -11.69 19.03 10.77
N ARG A 318 -12.55 19.69 11.57
CA ARG A 318 -13.04 19.14 12.84
C ARG A 318 -13.79 17.80 12.71
N PRO A 319 -14.77 17.65 11.82
CA PRO A 319 -15.40 16.36 11.58
C PRO A 319 -14.41 15.30 11.15
N PHE A 320 -13.46 15.62 10.25
CA PHE A 320 -12.42 14.67 9.86
C PHE A 320 -11.55 14.22 11.04
N GLU A 321 -11.15 15.11 11.93
CA GLU A 321 -10.38 14.77 13.13
C GLU A 321 -11.20 13.90 14.11
N LYS A 322 -12.51 14.13 14.21
CA LYS A 322 -13.43 13.29 15.00
C LYS A 322 -13.53 11.87 14.40
N GLU A 323 -13.79 11.78 13.10
CA GLU A 323 -13.90 10.49 12.40
C GLU A 323 -12.56 9.73 12.41
N HIS A 324 -11.44 10.44 12.34
CA HIS A 324 -10.10 9.84 12.44
C HIS A 324 -9.93 9.10 13.79
N LYS A 325 -10.36 9.70 14.92
CA LYS A 325 -10.34 9.06 16.24
C LYS A 325 -11.30 7.87 16.34
N ALA A 326 -12.48 7.98 15.73
CA ALA A 326 -13.46 6.89 15.70
C ALA A 326 -12.91 5.68 14.92
N LEU A 327 -12.23 5.94 13.81
CA LEU A 327 -11.54 4.89 13.03
C LEU A 327 -10.39 4.24 13.80
N ASP A 328 -9.65 4.98 14.62
CA ASP A 328 -8.59 4.42 15.47
C ASP A 328 -9.18 3.39 16.45
N ALA A 329 -10.32 3.69 17.08
CA ALA A 329 -11.01 2.76 17.97
C ALA A 329 -11.54 1.52 17.23
N ALA A 330 -12.16 1.72 16.05
CA ALA A 330 -12.64 0.61 15.22
C ALA A 330 -11.51 -0.30 14.71
N ILE A 331 -10.36 0.25 14.40
CA ILE A 331 -9.15 -0.50 14.00
C ILE A 331 -8.66 -1.35 15.16
N GLU A 332 -8.59 -0.78 16.38
CA GLU A 332 -8.15 -1.50 17.56
C GLU A 332 -9.06 -2.71 17.88
N GLU A 333 -10.38 -2.54 17.72
CA GLU A 333 -11.32 -3.64 17.90
C GLU A 333 -11.19 -4.72 16.81
N ALA A 334 -11.06 -4.31 15.55
CA ALA A 334 -10.92 -5.24 14.42
C ALA A 334 -9.64 -6.09 14.50
N VAL A 335 -8.55 -5.57 15.06
CA VAL A 335 -7.28 -6.31 15.22
C VAL A 335 -7.39 -7.44 16.23
N LYS A 336 -8.20 -7.28 17.29
CA LYS A 336 -8.34 -8.29 18.37
C LYS A 336 -8.80 -9.66 17.83
N GLY A 337 -9.58 -9.68 16.76
CA GLY A 337 -10.10 -10.90 16.15
C GLY A 337 -9.18 -11.56 15.11
N LEU A 338 -8.00 -11.01 14.80
CA LEU A 338 -7.19 -11.47 13.67
C LEU A 338 -6.00 -12.34 14.06
N ASN A 339 -4.91 -11.75 14.44
CA ASN A 339 -3.67 -12.44 14.81
C ASN A 339 -2.97 -11.71 15.95
N PRO A 340 -3.32 -12.01 17.19
CA PRO A 340 -2.76 -11.32 18.34
C PRO A 340 -1.23 -11.44 18.43
N THR A 341 -0.64 -12.56 18.02
CA THR A 341 0.81 -12.80 18.10
C THR A 341 1.59 -11.88 17.17
N GLU A 342 1.27 -11.84 15.86
CA GLU A 342 1.96 -10.97 14.90
C GLU A 342 1.77 -9.49 15.25
N TYR A 343 0.58 -9.12 15.75
CA TYR A 343 0.32 -7.77 16.20
C TYR A 343 1.15 -7.38 17.43
N GLN A 344 1.24 -8.26 18.43
CA GLN A 344 2.07 -8.02 19.62
C GLN A 344 3.56 -7.88 19.27
N ILE A 345 4.05 -8.68 18.31
CA ILE A 345 5.41 -8.56 17.79
C ILE A 345 5.64 -7.18 17.18
N LEU A 346 4.71 -6.68 16.38
CA LEU A 346 4.82 -5.33 15.81
C LEU A 346 4.82 -4.25 16.89
N LEU A 347 3.94 -4.36 17.89
CA LEU A 347 3.85 -3.40 19.00
C LEU A 347 5.06 -3.43 19.95
N SER A 348 5.81 -4.54 19.99
CA SER A 348 7.02 -4.62 20.82
C SER A 348 8.15 -3.71 20.33
N VAL A 349 8.09 -3.27 19.06
CA VAL A 349 9.10 -2.37 18.49
C VAL A 349 8.85 -0.95 18.98
N PRO A 350 9.83 -0.31 19.68
CA PRO A 350 9.68 1.07 20.13
C PRO A 350 9.37 2.03 18.98
N GLY A 351 8.27 2.77 19.10
CA GLY A 351 7.79 3.68 18.05
C GLY A 351 6.73 3.07 17.11
N ILE A 352 6.47 1.77 17.15
CA ILE A 352 5.34 1.19 16.42
C ILE A 352 4.10 1.16 17.33
N GLY A 353 3.27 2.18 17.18
CA GLY A 353 1.99 2.26 17.90
C GLY A 353 0.89 1.39 17.26
N LYS A 354 -0.27 1.35 17.95
CA LYS A 354 -1.43 0.53 17.57
C LYS A 354 -1.85 0.69 16.11
N VAL A 355 -1.89 1.92 15.62
CA VAL A 355 -2.31 2.24 14.26
C VAL A 355 -1.31 1.75 13.21
N TYR A 356 -0.02 2.00 13.42
CA TYR A 356 1.00 1.56 12.47
C TYR A 356 1.10 0.03 12.47
N GLY A 357 1.08 -0.60 13.63
CA GLY A 357 1.05 -2.06 13.76
C GLY A 357 -0.13 -2.69 13.04
N ALA A 358 -1.34 -2.14 13.24
CA ALA A 358 -2.55 -2.60 12.57
C ALA A 358 -2.49 -2.40 11.05
N GLY A 359 -2.02 -1.24 10.57
CA GLY A 359 -1.87 -0.94 9.15
C GLY A 359 -0.87 -1.86 8.46
N ILE A 360 0.27 -2.11 9.10
CA ILE A 360 1.28 -3.05 8.61
C ILE A 360 0.72 -4.46 8.55
N LEU A 361 0.07 -4.94 9.62
CA LEU A 361 -0.55 -6.26 9.68
C LEU A 361 -1.61 -6.45 8.60
N ALA A 362 -2.51 -5.47 8.45
CA ALA A 362 -3.58 -5.51 7.45
C ALA A 362 -3.04 -5.68 6.02
N GLU A 363 -1.94 -5.01 5.70
CA GLU A 363 -1.38 -5.03 4.35
C GLU A 363 -0.45 -6.22 4.11
N ILE A 364 0.31 -6.65 5.12
CA ILE A 364 1.15 -7.85 5.03
C ILE A 364 0.28 -9.12 5.00
N GLY A 365 -0.75 -9.20 5.84
CA GLY A 365 -1.43 -10.44 6.16
C GLY A 365 -0.51 -11.35 7.00
N SER A 366 -0.12 -12.51 6.53
CA SER A 366 0.87 -13.35 7.18
C SER A 366 2.28 -13.15 6.60
N ILE A 367 3.30 -13.08 7.47
CA ILE A 367 4.70 -12.96 7.05
C ILE A 367 5.17 -14.18 6.22
N LYS A 368 4.59 -15.35 6.49
CA LYS A 368 4.86 -16.58 5.74
C LYS A 368 4.57 -16.48 4.25
N TYR A 369 3.85 -15.43 3.84
CA TYR A 369 3.59 -15.12 2.44
C TYR A 369 4.82 -14.57 1.71
N TYR A 370 5.86 -14.17 2.41
CA TYR A 370 7.05 -13.55 1.81
C TYR A 370 8.26 -14.45 2.00
N ARG A 371 8.96 -14.73 0.91
CA ARG A 371 10.16 -15.60 0.92
C ARG A 371 11.30 -15.04 1.77
N ASN A 372 11.43 -13.72 1.81
CA ASN A 372 12.46 -12.99 2.55
C ASN A 372 12.08 -11.50 2.64
N HIS A 373 12.86 -10.75 3.40
CA HIS A 373 12.66 -9.29 3.55
C HIS A 373 12.73 -8.51 2.23
N ASN A 374 13.45 -9.01 1.20
CA ASN A 374 13.51 -8.36 -0.11
C ASN A 374 12.18 -8.47 -0.85
N SER A 375 11.48 -9.61 -0.74
CA SER A 375 10.16 -9.77 -1.34
C SER A 375 9.11 -8.89 -0.66
N LEU A 376 9.19 -8.71 0.66
CA LEU A 376 8.33 -7.76 1.40
C LEU A 376 8.61 -6.31 0.99
N ALA A 377 9.89 -5.93 0.86
CA ALA A 377 10.28 -4.61 0.39
C ALA A 377 9.81 -4.34 -1.05
N LYS A 378 9.93 -5.32 -1.93
CA LYS A 378 9.42 -5.22 -3.31
C LYS A 378 7.90 -5.06 -3.32
N TYR A 379 7.19 -5.81 -2.47
CA TYR A 379 5.73 -5.69 -2.33
C TYR A 379 5.31 -4.30 -1.83
N SER A 380 6.04 -3.70 -0.89
CA SER A 380 5.78 -2.33 -0.43
C SER A 380 6.23 -1.24 -1.42
N GLY A 381 7.06 -1.58 -2.41
CA GLY A 381 7.68 -0.62 -3.32
C GLY A 381 8.82 0.19 -2.69
N ILE A 382 9.37 -0.25 -1.55
CA ILE A 382 10.55 0.34 -0.90
C ILE A 382 11.78 -0.47 -1.33
N TYR A 383 12.11 -0.39 -2.62
CA TYR A 383 13.29 -0.99 -3.21
C TYR A 383 13.81 -0.14 -4.37
N TRP A 384 15.09 -0.32 -4.69
CA TRP A 384 15.79 0.35 -5.78
C TRP A 384 16.10 -0.67 -6.87
N ASN A 385 15.82 -0.34 -8.12
CA ASN A 385 16.20 -1.15 -9.25
C ASN A 385 17.70 -0.95 -9.50
N GLN A 386 18.43 -2.03 -9.66
CA GLN A 386 19.76 -1.99 -10.23
C GLN A 386 19.62 -1.74 -11.74
N ASN A 387 20.33 -0.76 -12.26
CA ASN A 387 20.40 -0.46 -13.67
C ASN A 387 21.82 -0.80 -14.13
N GLN A 388 22.04 -2.09 -14.39
CA GLN A 388 23.33 -2.62 -14.82
C GLN A 388 23.18 -3.22 -16.22
N SER A 389 24.05 -2.83 -17.12
CA SER A 389 24.14 -3.39 -18.48
C SER A 389 25.61 -3.49 -18.86
N GLY A 390 26.13 -4.71 -18.91
CA GLY A 390 27.58 -4.94 -19.12
C GLY A 390 28.42 -4.27 -18.05
N ASP A 391 29.35 -3.44 -18.44
CA ASP A 391 30.22 -2.66 -17.54
C ASP A 391 29.57 -1.36 -17.01
N PHE A 392 28.34 -1.06 -17.43
CA PHE A 392 27.62 0.12 -16.97
C PHE A 392 26.87 -0.16 -15.66
N ASP A 393 27.24 0.53 -14.60
CA ASP A 393 26.50 0.58 -13.33
C ASP A 393 25.90 1.98 -13.13
N GLY A 394 24.57 2.06 -13.16
CA GLY A 394 23.87 3.33 -13.07
C GLY A 394 23.98 3.95 -11.67
N GLU A 395 24.71 5.07 -11.56
CA GLU A 395 24.93 5.80 -10.30
C GLU A 395 23.63 6.28 -9.62
N ASN A 396 22.60 6.58 -10.40
CA ASN A 396 21.33 7.13 -9.91
C ASN A 396 20.21 6.10 -9.94
N THR A 397 19.98 5.46 -8.79
CA THR A 397 18.86 4.54 -8.63
C THR A 397 17.68 5.22 -7.90
N TRP A 398 16.52 5.22 -8.53
CA TRP A 398 15.29 5.75 -7.92
C TRP A 398 14.54 4.66 -7.17
N MET A 399 13.95 5.04 -6.02
CA MET A 399 13.02 4.14 -5.34
C MET A 399 11.85 3.84 -6.26
N SER A 400 11.58 2.55 -6.49
CA SER A 400 10.63 2.08 -7.52
C SER A 400 9.20 2.59 -7.29
N LYS A 401 8.74 2.67 -6.05
CA LYS A 401 7.35 2.97 -5.66
C LYS A 401 6.30 2.04 -6.29
N ALA A 402 6.71 1.11 -7.16
CA ALA A 402 5.83 0.10 -7.74
C ALA A 402 5.54 -0.99 -6.69
N GLY A 403 4.33 -0.98 -6.14
CA GLY A 403 3.93 -1.90 -5.07
C GLY A 403 2.77 -1.36 -4.25
N ASN A 404 2.51 -1.97 -3.12
CA ASN A 404 1.42 -1.59 -2.23
C ASN A 404 1.68 -0.22 -1.57
N ARG A 405 0.96 0.83 -2.02
CA ARG A 405 1.12 2.20 -1.52
C ARG A 405 0.74 2.34 -0.05
N TYR A 406 -0.21 1.54 0.42
CA TYR A 406 -0.69 1.59 1.81
C TYR A 406 0.34 0.99 2.77
N LEU A 407 0.90 -0.17 2.42
CA LEU A 407 2.00 -0.75 3.20
C LEU A 407 3.20 0.18 3.23
N ARG A 408 3.54 0.79 2.08
CA ARG A 408 4.63 1.77 2.01
C ARG A 408 4.38 2.95 2.94
N TYR A 409 3.18 3.51 2.96
CA TYR A 409 2.80 4.59 3.87
C TYR A 409 3.04 4.18 5.33
N TYR A 410 2.43 3.07 5.77
CA TYR A 410 2.58 2.64 7.16
C TYR A 410 4.02 2.33 7.57
N LEU A 411 4.83 1.77 6.67
CA LEU A 411 6.24 1.48 6.94
C LEU A 411 7.10 2.75 7.02
N ILE A 412 6.80 3.76 6.22
CA ILE A 412 7.52 5.06 6.25
C ILE A 412 7.16 5.83 7.52
N GLU A 413 5.88 5.92 7.87
CA GLU A 413 5.43 6.59 9.10
C GLU A 413 5.95 5.87 10.36
N ALA A 414 5.88 4.53 10.37
CA ALA A 414 6.46 3.74 11.44
C ALA A 414 7.96 3.98 11.59
N ALA A 415 8.72 4.05 10.48
CA ALA A 415 10.15 4.34 10.53
C ALA A 415 10.43 5.75 11.10
N GLY A 416 9.62 6.75 10.74
CA GLY A 416 9.70 8.10 11.32
C GLY A 416 9.49 8.11 12.83
N SER A 417 8.55 7.30 13.32
CA SER A 417 8.33 7.14 14.76
C SER A 417 9.44 6.34 15.46
N VAL A 418 9.90 5.25 14.85
CA VAL A 418 10.99 4.42 15.39
C VAL A 418 12.30 5.22 15.55
N ILE A 419 12.60 6.13 14.63
CA ILE A 419 13.75 7.06 14.74
C ILE A 419 13.71 7.84 16.06
N GLN A 420 12.53 8.23 16.54
CA GLN A 420 12.37 9.01 17.77
C GLN A 420 12.49 8.17 19.06
N HIS A 421 12.30 6.85 18.96
CA HIS A 421 12.20 5.95 20.13
C HIS A 421 13.30 4.90 20.20
N CYS A 422 14.10 4.74 19.14
CA CYS A 422 15.17 3.75 19.06
C CYS A 422 16.50 4.43 18.66
N PRO A 423 17.49 4.53 19.57
CA PRO A 423 18.76 5.22 19.31
C PRO A 423 19.54 4.68 18.10
N GLU A 424 19.50 3.36 17.86
CA GLU A 424 20.15 2.73 16.71
C GLU A 424 19.57 3.22 15.38
N TYR A 425 18.24 3.37 15.32
CA TYR A 425 17.56 3.89 14.13
C TYR A 425 17.76 5.40 13.97
N ALA A 426 17.83 6.15 15.08
CA ALA A 426 18.19 7.57 15.07
C ALA A 426 19.59 7.78 14.47
N SER A 427 20.59 7.04 14.96
CA SER A 427 21.97 7.12 14.46
C SER A 427 22.08 6.71 12.99
N TYR A 428 21.36 5.65 12.57
CA TYR A 428 21.30 5.25 11.16
C TYR A 428 20.67 6.31 10.27
N TYR A 429 19.56 6.91 10.72
CA TYR A 429 18.89 8.00 10.00
C TYR A 429 19.82 9.20 9.83
N GLU A 430 20.47 9.66 10.91
CA GLU A 430 21.38 10.81 10.88
C GLU A 430 22.55 10.57 9.92
N LYS A 431 23.17 9.39 9.98
CA LYS A 431 24.18 8.99 9.01
C LYS A 431 23.68 9.11 7.57
N LYS A 432 22.45 8.63 7.29
CA LYS A 432 21.88 8.68 5.94
C LYS A 432 21.43 10.07 5.52
N TYR A 433 21.07 10.91 6.47
CA TYR A 433 20.73 12.31 6.27
C TYR A 433 21.94 13.12 5.81
N THR A 434 23.08 12.97 6.46
CA THR A 434 24.31 13.71 6.19
C THR A 434 25.07 13.24 4.93
N GLU A 435 24.79 12.04 4.41
CA GLU A 435 25.43 11.49 3.19
C GLU A 435 25.18 12.30 1.90
N VAL A 436 24.13 13.15 1.85
CA VAL A 436 23.75 13.90 0.64
C VAL A 436 23.33 15.32 0.97
N LEU A 437 23.45 16.22 0.00
CA LEU A 437 23.06 17.65 0.17
C LEU A 437 21.62 17.93 -0.24
N LYS A 438 20.99 17.09 -1.04
CA LYS A 438 19.63 17.30 -1.54
C LYS A 438 18.70 16.16 -1.15
N HIS A 439 17.44 16.49 -0.84
CA HIS A 439 16.41 15.54 -0.46
C HIS A 439 16.78 14.64 0.74
N GLN A 440 17.63 15.15 1.64
CA GLN A 440 18.21 14.45 2.79
C GLN A 440 17.16 13.68 3.59
N HIS A 441 16.14 14.36 4.10
CA HIS A 441 15.09 13.75 4.93
C HIS A 441 14.34 12.60 4.20
N LYS A 442 13.86 12.84 2.98
CA LYS A 442 13.08 11.83 2.24
C LYS A 442 13.93 10.60 1.92
N ARG A 443 15.21 10.81 1.56
CA ARG A 443 16.13 9.71 1.28
C ARG A 443 16.48 8.93 2.55
N ALA A 444 16.87 9.60 3.61
CA ALA A 444 17.23 8.97 4.88
C ALA A 444 16.05 8.17 5.45
N LEU A 445 14.84 8.74 5.43
CA LEU A 445 13.62 8.07 5.89
C LEU A 445 13.30 6.81 5.07
N ALA A 446 13.43 6.87 3.75
CA ALA A 446 13.20 5.70 2.87
C ALA A 446 14.21 4.57 3.15
N LEU A 447 15.50 4.89 3.35
CA LEU A 447 16.54 3.93 3.70
C LEU A 447 16.34 3.33 5.10
N THR A 448 15.92 4.15 6.06
CA THR A 448 15.57 3.70 7.41
C THR A 448 14.35 2.78 7.39
N SER A 449 13.33 3.10 6.58
CA SER A 449 12.19 2.21 6.34
C SER A 449 12.63 0.85 5.75
N ARG A 450 13.62 0.85 4.90
CA ARG A 450 14.19 -0.39 4.34
C ARG A 450 14.93 -1.22 5.39
N LYS A 451 15.65 -0.58 6.33
CA LYS A 451 16.25 -1.25 7.49
C LYS A 451 15.15 -1.81 8.40
N LEU A 452 14.10 -1.02 8.68
CA LEU A 452 12.94 -1.45 9.47
C LEU A 452 12.27 -2.69 8.88
N ILE A 453 12.05 -2.75 7.57
CA ILE A 453 11.47 -3.94 6.89
C ILE A 453 12.29 -5.21 7.18
N ARG A 454 13.62 -5.11 7.18
CA ARG A 454 14.49 -6.27 7.46
C ARG A 454 14.29 -6.77 8.89
N MET A 455 14.26 -5.87 9.86
CA MET A 455 14.02 -6.20 11.26
C MET A 455 12.62 -6.80 11.46
N LEU A 456 11.56 -6.12 10.99
CA LEU A 456 10.19 -6.61 11.13
C LEU A 456 9.99 -7.98 10.49
N PHE A 457 10.59 -8.22 9.32
CA PHE A 457 10.58 -9.53 8.69
C PHE A 457 11.20 -10.59 9.61
N GLY A 458 12.38 -10.30 10.18
CA GLY A 458 13.06 -11.25 11.07
C GLY A 458 12.26 -11.56 12.34
N LEU A 459 11.67 -10.55 12.98
CA LEU A 459 10.85 -10.72 14.17
C LEU A 459 9.60 -11.54 13.90
N LEU A 460 8.88 -11.22 12.82
CA LEU A 460 7.64 -11.92 12.44
C LEU A 460 7.90 -13.35 11.96
N ASP A 461 8.97 -13.58 11.20
CA ASP A 461 9.34 -14.91 10.69
C ASP A 461 9.73 -15.87 11.82
N LYS A 462 10.48 -15.36 12.80
CA LYS A 462 10.90 -16.11 14.00
C LYS A 462 9.85 -16.11 15.12
N SER A 463 8.76 -15.37 14.97
CA SER A 463 7.74 -15.16 16.02
C SER A 463 8.35 -14.65 17.34
N GLN A 464 9.28 -13.69 17.26
CA GLN A 464 10.02 -13.13 18.39
C GLN A 464 9.61 -11.70 18.67
N LEU A 465 9.53 -11.32 19.95
CA LEU A 465 9.39 -9.92 20.36
C LEU A 465 10.71 -9.18 20.13
N TYR A 466 10.61 -7.87 19.90
CA TYR A 466 11.79 -7.01 19.85
C TYR A 466 12.50 -6.97 21.18
N SER A 467 13.83 -7.12 21.16
CA SER A 467 14.71 -6.93 22.29
C SER A 467 15.88 -6.04 21.86
N ALA A 468 16.13 -4.96 22.60
CA ALA A 468 17.27 -4.09 22.33
C ALA A 468 18.56 -4.88 22.61
N GLY A 469 19.40 -5.08 21.59
CA GLY A 469 20.69 -5.77 21.71
C GLY A 469 20.80 -7.14 21.03
N ASN A 470 19.77 -7.62 20.37
CA ASN A 470 19.83 -8.84 19.54
C ASN A 470 19.99 -8.48 18.06
N GLU A 471 21.21 -8.12 17.64
CA GLU A 471 21.64 -8.16 16.23
C GLU A 471 22.80 -9.15 16.06
#